data_a75252677d7df23676bc7dc937117e59
#
_entry.id   a75252677d7df23676bc7dc937117e59
#
_cell.length_a   1.000
_cell.length_b   1.000
_cell.length_c   1.000
_cell.angle_alpha   90.00
_cell.angle_beta   90.00
_cell.angle_gamma   90.00
#
_symmetry.space_group_name_H-M   'P 1'
#
loop_
_entity.id
_entity.type
_entity.pdbx_description
1 polymer ?
#
loop_
_entity_poly.entity_id
_entity_poly.type
_entity_poly.pdbx_seq_one_letter_code
_entity_poly.pdbx_strand_id
1 'polypeptide(L)'
;MQCDGDITHFDATNPAARKFIWSRAKKHYYDLGIKVFWLDEAEPEYSVYDFELFRYHAGANIQVGNIFPKEYARAFYEGMEAEGQKNIVNLLRCAWAGSQKYGALVWSGDIASSWDSFRNQLVAGLNMGMAGLPWWTTDIGGFHGTQSMERRP
;
A
#
# COMPACT_ATOMS: atom_id res chain seq x y z
N MET A 1 11.77 2.44 -12.26
CA MET A 1 10.89 3.45 -12.88
C MET A 1 11.47 4.82 -12.56
N GLN A 2 11.85 5.59 -13.55
CA GLN A 2 12.31 6.96 -13.32
C GLN A 2 11.07 7.80 -13.08
N CYS A 3 10.92 8.32 -11.87
CA CYS A 3 9.88 9.31 -11.61
C CYS A 3 10.30 10.62 -12.26
N ASP A 4 9.71 10.95 -13.39
CA ASP A 4 9.86 12.26 -14.02
C ASP A 4 9.01 13.26 -13.23
N GLY A 5 9.67 14.13 -12.46
CA GLY A 5 9.03 15.20 -11.71
C GLY A 5 9.45 15.26 -10.23
N ASP A 6 8.99 16.28 -9.56
CA ASP A 6 9.25 16.52 -8.13
C ASP A 6 8.35 15.63 -7.25
N ILE A 7 8.67 14.33 -7.17
CA ILE A 7 7.97 13.40 -6.28
C ILE A 7 8.66 13.41 -4.92
N THR A 8 7.89 13.67 -3.88
CA THR A 8 8.37 13.61 -2.50
C THR A 8 7.55 12.59 -1.72
N HIS A 9 8.22 11.55 -1.23
CA HIS A 9 7.60 10.61 -0.31
C HIS A 9 7.48 11.24 1.08
N PHE A 10 6.31 11.12 1.70
CA PHE A 10 6.17 11.51 3.10
C PHE A 10 6.70 10.41 4.01
N ASP A 11 7.21 10.76 5.16
CA ASP A 11 7.66 9.77 6.15
C ASP A 11 6.49 9.28 6.99
N ALA A 12 5.92 8.13 6.62
CA ALA A 12 4.81 7.53 7.35
C ALA A 12 5.16 7.14 8.79
N THR A 13 6.44 6.95 9.12
CA THR A 13 6.89 6.65 10.49
C THR A 13 6.85 7.88 11.40
N ASN A 14 6.79 9.09 10.80
CA ASN A 14 6.69 10.34 11.55
C ASN A 14 5.24 10.68 11.91
N PRO A 15 4.87 10.76 13.21
CA PRO A 15 3.51 11.09 13.61
C PRO A 15 3.01 12.45 13.09
N ALA A 16 3.89 13.44 12.98
CA ALA A 16 3.52 14.75 12.44
C ALA A 16 3.21 14.68 10.94
N ALA A 17 4.00 13.91 10.18
CA ALA A 17 3.75 13.67 8.77
C ALA A 17 2.44 12.92 8.53
N ARG A 18 2.12 11.90 9.35
CA ARG A 18 0.82 11.21 9.30
C ARG A 18 -0.35 12.17 9.51
N LYS A 19 -0.28 13.02 10.53
CA LYS A 19 -1.33 14.03 10.79
C LYS A 19 -1.48 15.01 9.63
N PHE A 20 -0.37 15.44 9.06
CA PHE A 20 -0.37 16.35 7.91
C PHE A 20 -1.04 15.71 6.69
N ILE A 21 -0.63 14.52 6.28
CA ILE A 21 -1.21 13.80 5.12
C ILE A 21 -2.71 13.55 5.35
N TRP A 22 -3.10 13.07 6.53
CA TRP A 22 -4.52 12.90 6.83
C TRP A 22 -5.27 14.22 6.73
N SER A 23 -4.73 15.32 7.24
CA SER A 23 -5.40 16.63 7.14
C SER A 23 -5.68 17.05 5.69
N ARG A 24 -4.78 16.68 4.76
CA ARG A 24 -4.96 16.96 3.33
C ARG A 24 -5.99 16.02 2.71
N ALA A 25 -5.88 14.73 2.96
CA ALA A 25 -6.85 13.73 2.51
C ALA A 25 -8.25 14.03 3.06
N LYS A 26 -8.36 14.40 4.34
CA LYS A 26 -9.63 14.80 4.96
C LYS A 26 -10.25 15.97 4.23
N LYS A 27 -9.53 17.07 4.08
CA LYS A 27 -10.05 18.29 3.46
C LYS A 27 -10.50 18.10 2.03
N HIS A 28 -9.74 17.31 1.23
CA HIS A 28 -9.94 17.28 -0.22
C HIS A 28 -10.76 16.07 -0.69
N TYR A 29 -10.96 15.06 0.18
CA TYR A 29 -11.67 13.83 -0.16
C TYR A 29 -12.67 13.40 0.91
N TYR A 30 -12.22 13.21 2.14
CA TYR A 30 -13.07 12.65 3.20
C TYR A 30 -14.27 13.54 3.51
N ASP A 31 -14.08 14.85 3.65
CA ASP A 31 -15.14 15.83 3.92
C ASP A 31 -16.13 15.95 2.74
N LEU A 32 -15.69 15.55 1.54
CA LEU A 32 -16.53 15.49 0.32
C LEU A 32 -17.29 14.16 0.18
N GLY A 33 -17.16 13.23 1.17
CA GLY A 33 -17.92 11.97 1.19
C GLY A 33 -17.12 10.74 0.76
N ILE A 34 -15.85 10.84 0.39
CA ILE A 34 -15.00 9.70 0.05
C ILE A 34 -14.50 9.06 1.35
N LYS A 35 -14.96 7.86 1.65
CA LYS A 35 -14.76 7.19 2.94
C LYS A 35 -13.91 5.91 2.89
N VAL A 36 -13.38 5.57 1.73
CA VAL A 36 -12.47 4.44 1.49
C VAL A 36 -11.31 4.95 0.65
N PHE A 37 -10.10 4.53 0.97
CA PHE A 37 -8.89 5.01 0.29
C PHE A 37 -8.08 3.85 -0.28
N TRP A 38 -7.53 4.09 -1.46
CA TRP A 38 -6.47 3.32 -2.06
C TRP A 38 -5.14 4.01 -1.74
N LEU A 39 -4.29 3.31 -0.99
CA LEU A 39 -2.98 3.79 -0.53
C LEU A 39 -1.91 3.11 -1.37
N ASP A 40 -1.64 3.69 -2.52
CA ASP A 40 -0.65 3.20 -3.47
C ASP A 40 0.76 3.66 -3.08
N GLU A 41 1.79 3.14 -3.77
CA GLU A 41 3.20 3.44 -3.49
C GLU A 41 3.58 3.24 -2.00
N ALA A 42 2.96 2.24 -1.37
CA ALA A 42 3.01 2.01 0.07
C ALA A 42 4.32 1.34 0.54
N GLU A 43 5.24 0.99 -0.37
CA GLU A 43 6.57 0.43 -0.06
C GLU A 43 7.48 1.40 0.72
N PRO A 44 7.73 2.68 0.37
CA PRO A 44 7.50 3.39 -0.88
C PRO A 44 8.46 2.94 -1.99
N GLU A 45 8.07 3.15 -3.26
CA GLU A 45 8.92 2.84 -4.41
C GLU A 45 9.98 3.91 -4.64
N TYR A 46 11.21 3.62 -4.28
CA TYR A 46 12.34 4.52 -4.52
C TYR A 46 12.94 4.27 -5.91
N SER A 47 13.33 5.34 -6.60
CA SER A 47 14.05 5.24 -7.88
C SER A 47 15.46 4.66 -7.74
N VAL A 48 16.04 4.77 -6.54
CA VAL A 48 17.34 4.20 -6.18
C VAL A 48 17.16 3.35 -4.93
N TYR A 49 17.43 2.05 -5.06
CA TYR A 49 17.28 1.09 -3.96
C TYR A 49 18.55 1.01 -3.07
N ASP A 50 19.08 2.15 -2.71
CA ASP A 50 20.17 2.22 -1.75
C ASP A 50 19.62 2.42 -0.33
N PHE A 51 19.21 1.31 0.27
CA PHE A 51 18.54 1.31 1.57
C PHE A 51 19.41 1.85 2.72
N GLU A 52 20.71 1.92 2.57
CA GLU A 52 21.60 2.45 3.59
C GLU A 52 21.55 3.99 3.65
N LEU A 53 21.24 4.64 2.53
CA LEU A 53 21.18 6.10 2.44
C LEU A 53 19.89 6.71 2.98
N PHE A 54 18.80 5.92 3.01
CA PHE A 54 17.52 6.44 3.45
C PHE A 54 17.32 6.31 4.96
N ARG A 55 16.74 7.34 5.55
CA ARG A 55 16.40 7.38 6.97
C ARG A 55 14.99 7.88 7.16
N TYR A 56 14.28 7.21 8.05
CA TYR A 56 12.97 7.61 8.55
C TYR A 56 13.07 8.22 9.94
N HIS A 57 12.01 8.84 10.39
CA HIS A 57 11.88 9.29 11.79
C HIS A 57 12.10 8.11 12.77
N ALA A 58 11.61 6.93 12.46
CA ALA A 58 11.79 5.73 13.28
C ALA A 58 13.21 5.14 13.26
N GLY A 59 14.07 5.49 12.30
CA GLY A 59 15.43 4.96 12.18
C GLY A 59 15.92 4.80 10.74
N ALA A 60 17.02 4.07 10.59
CA ALA A 60 17.59 3.77 9.27
C ALA A 60 16.66 2.84 8.48
N ASN A 61 16.53 3.07 7.18
CA ASN A 61 15.62 2.27 6.31
C ASN A 61 15.94 0.77 6.37
N ILE A 62 17.20 0.38 6.37
CA ILE A 62 17.61 -1.03 6.48
C ILE A 62 17.10 -1.73 7.75
N GLN A 63 16.80 -0.97 8.78
CA GLN A 63 16.28 -1.50 10.06
C GLN A 63 14.76 -1.44 10.16
N VAL A 64 14.14 -0.39 9.63
CA VAL A 64 12.74 -0.08 9.89
C VAL A 64 11.87 0.08 8.64
N GLY A 65 12.45 0.02 7.44
CA GLY A 65 11.74 0.31 6.19
C GLY A 65 10.45 -0.49 6.01
N ASN A 66 10.47 -1.76 6.39
CA ASN A 66 9.32 -2.66 6.25
C ASN A 66 8.08 -2.26 7.08
N ILE A 67 8.23 -1.38 8.08
CA ILE A 67 7.06 -0.88 8.82
C ILE A 67 6.29 0.23 8.08
N PHE A 68 6.86 0.78 7.02
CA PHE A 68 6.27 1.91 6.29
C PHE A 68 4.81 1.66 5.86
N PRO A 69 4.46 0.55 5.19
CA PRO A 69 3.08 0.30 4.78
C PRO A 69 2.11 0.23 5.96
N LYS A 70 2.54 -0.35 7.08
CA LYS A 70 1.72 -0.38 8.30
C LYS A 70 1.46 1.03 8.84
N GLU A 71 2.48 1.87 8.91
CA GLU A 71 2.36 3.24 9.41
C GLU A 71 1.60 4.15 8.43
N TYR A 72 1.67 3.83 7.12
CA TYR A 72 0.86 4.50 6.12
C TYR A 72 -0.64 4.17 6.30
N ALA A 73 -0.99 2.90 6.40
CA ALA A 73 -2.37 2.48 6.72
C ALA A 73 -2.86 3.12 8.04
N ARG A 74 -1.99 3.17 9.04
CA ARG A 74 -2.26 3.79 10.34
C ARG A 74 -2.67 5.25 10.23
N ALA A 75 -2.01 6.03 9.35
CA ALA A 75 -2.32 7.44 9.16
C ALA A 75 -3.79 7.66 8.78
N PHE A 76 -4.30 6.85 7.84
CA PHE A 76 -5.68 6.94 7.37
C PHE A 76 -6.66 6.30 8.34
N TYR A 77 -6.29 5.16 8.93
CA TYR A 77 -7.14 4.48 9.91
C TYR A 77 -7.43 5.37 11.12
N GLU A 78 -6.38 5.85 11.80
CA GLU A 78 -6.52 6.72 12.99
C GLU A 78 -7.23 8.03 12.64
N GLY A 79 -6.98 8.55 11.44
CA GLY A 79 -7.66 9.73 10.94
C GLY A 79 -9.17 9.54 10.78
N MET A 80 -9.58 8.47 10.10
CA MET A 80 -11.01 8.14 9.92
C MET A 80 -11.69 7.75 11.24
N GLU A 81 -10.99 7.02 12.11
CA GLU A 81 -11.47 6.67 13.44
C GLU A 81 -11.76 7.91 14.28
N ALA A 82 -10.88 8.92 14.24
CA ALA A 82 -11.08 10.19 14.93
C ALA A 82 -12.31 10.98 14.43
N GLU A 83 -12.74 10.74 13.19
CA GLU A 83 -13.99 11.28 12.63
C GLU A 83 -15.22 10.42 12.96
N GLY A 84 -15.06 9.37 13.77
CA GLY A 84 -16.15 8.49 14.22
C GLY A 84 -16.47 7.33 13.27
N GLN A 85 -15.68 7.11 12.21
CA GLN A 85 -15.87 5.97 11.32
C GLN A 85 -15.43 4.68 12.03
N LYS A 86 -16.27 3.62 11.95
CA LYS A 86 -16.00 2.36 12.66
C LYS A 86 -15.53 1.24 11.71
N ASN A 87 -16.09 1.18 10.51
CA ASN A 87 -15.77 0.14 9.52
C ASN A 87 -14.75 0.72 8.54
N ILE A 88 -13.47 0.65 8.92
CA ILE A 88 -12.38 1.25 8.16
C ILE A 88 -11.63 0.16 7.41
N VAL A 89 -11.58 0.31 6.08
CA VAL A 89 -10.79 -0.52 5.18
C VAL A 89 -9.97 0.38 4.29
N ASN A 90 -8.67 0.09 4.17
CA ASN A 90 -7.77 0.73 3.24
C ASN A 90 -7.17 -0.32 2.30
N LEU A 91 -7.20 -0.06 1.00
CA LEU A 91 -6.54 -0.89 0.00
C LEU A 91 -5.06 -0.48 -0.07
N LEU A 92 -4.16 -1.44 0.14
CA LEU A 92 -2.71 -1.22 0.13
C LEU A 92 -2.02 -2.18 -0.84
N ARG A 93 -0.94 -1.71 -1.44
CA ARG A 93 -0.09 -2.48 -2.34
C ARG A 93 0.82 -3.47 -1.61
N CYS A 94 1.14 -3.19 -0.36
CA CYS A 94 1.94 -4.07 0.47
C CYS A 94 1.56 -3.94 1.95
N ALA A 95 2.08 -4.83 2.79
CA ALA A 95 1.83 -4.85 4.21
C ALA A 95 3.04 -5.37 4.99
N TRP A 96 3.02 -5.14 6.28
CA TRP A 96 3.94 -5.75 7.24
C TRP A 96 3.17 -6.26 8.43
N ALA A 97 3.85 -7.00 9.29
CA ALA A 97 3.25 -7.53 10.52
C ALA A 97 2.53 -6.43 11.33
N GLY A 98 1.25 -6.63 11.61
CA GLY A 98 0.39 -5.69 12.31
C GLY A 98 -0.41 -4.73 11.43
N SER A 99 -0.29 -4.80 10.09
CA SER A 99 -1.09 -3.97 9.17
C SER A 99 -2.59 -4.27 9.25
N GLN A 100 -2.98 -5.50 9.59
CA GLN A 100 -4.37 -5.89 9.80
C GLN A 100 -5.06 -5.07 10.88
N LYS A 101 -4.33 -4.55 11.87
CA LYS A 101 -4.88 -3.65 12.90
C LYS A 101 -5.45 -2.36 12.30
N TYR A 102 -4.93 -1.94 11.18
CA TYR A 102 -5.27 -0.67 10.53
C TYR A 102 -6.11 -0.85 9.26
N GLY A 103 -6.92 -1.92 9.24
CA GLY A 103 -7.87 -2.14 8.16
C GLY A 103 -7.24 -2.43 6.80
N ALA A 104 -6.04 -3.01 6.78
CA ALA A 104 -5.33 -3.29 5.55
C ALA A 104 -5.99 -4.41 4.75
N LEU A 105 -6.47 -4.09 3.56
CA LEU A 105 -6.79 -5.01 2.47
C LEU A 105 -5.66 -4.89 1.44
N VAL A 106 -5.01 -5.99 1.11
CA VAL A 106 -3.79 -5.96 0.28
C VAL A 106 -4.07 -6.58 -1.08
N TRP A 107 -3.57 -5.95 -2.14
CA TRP A 107 -3.59 -6.55 -3.47
C TRP A 107 -2.17 -6.90 -3.93
N SER A 108 -2.10 -7.72 -4.95
CA SER A 108 -0.85 -8.29 -5.46
C SER A 108 0.11 -7.31 -6.13
N GLY A 109 -0.28 -6.05 -6.27
CA GLY A 109 0.45 -5.10 -7.10
C GLY A 109 0.22 -5.35 -8.59
N ASP A 110 1.05 -4.73 -9.43
CA ASP A 110 0.96 -4.72 -10.88
C ASP A 110 1.47 -6.03 -11.48
N ILE A 111 0.61 -7.03 -11.54
CA ILE A 111 0.94 -8.36 -12.04
C ILE A 111 0.78 -8.47 -13.57
N ALA A 112 1.54 -9.37 -14.18
CA ALA A 112 1.39 -9.70 -15.60
C ALA A 112 0.10 -10.49 -15.87
N SER A 113 -0.55 -10.21 -16.99
CA SER A 113 -1.70 -10.98 -17.49
C SER A 113 -1.23 -12.33 -18.05
N SER A 114 -0.93 -13.29 -17.18
CA SER A 114 -0.45 -14.61 -17.54
C SER A 114 -1.02 -15.70 -16.63
N TRP A 115 -1.06 -16.94 -17.14
CA TRP A 115 -1.47 -18.10 -16.35
C TRP A 115 -0.55 -18.37 -15.16
N ASP A 116 0.73 -18.05 -15.26
CA ASP A 116 1.69 -18.23 -14.18
C ASP A 116 1.45 -17.19 -13.08
N SER A 117 1.23 -15.93 -13.44
CA SER A 117 0.80 -14.91 -12.48
C SER A 117 -0.50 -15.31 -11.78
N PHE A 118 -1.50 -15.78 -12.54
CA PHE A 118 -2.77 -16.22 -11.96
C PHE A 118 -2.61 -17.32 -10.92
N ARG A 119 -1.83 -18.37 -11.21
CA ARG A 119 -1.53 -19.43 -10.25
C ARG A 119 -0.81 -18.91 -9.02
N ASN A 120 0.19 -18.04 -9.22
CA ASN A 120 0.97 -17.45 -8.13
C ASN A 120 0.12 -16.61 -7.20
N GLN A 121 -0.89 -15.90 -7.73
CA GLN A 121 -1.79 -15.09 -6.90
C GLN A 121 -2.67 -15.94 -5.96
N LEU A 122 -3.10 -17.11 -6.38
CA LEU A 122 -3.81 -18.03 -5.50
C LEU A 122 -2.92 -18.45 -4.31
N VAL A 123 -1.68 -18.87 -4.61
CA VAL A 123 -0.72 -19.28 -3.57
C VAL A 123 -0.36 -18.11 -2.66
N ALA A 124 -0.14 -16.91 -3.23
CA ALA A 124 0.14 -15.71 -2.46
C ALA A 124 -0.99 -15.37 -1.49
N GLY A 125 -2.26 -15.39 -1.96
CA GLY A 125 -3.43 -15.12 -1.12
C GLY A 125 -3.57 -16.12 0.03
N LEU A 126 -3.33 -17.41 -0.21
CA LEU A 126 -3.33 -18.42 0.85
C LEU A 126 -2.24 -18.15 1.90
N ASN A 127 -1.03 -17.78 1.47
CA ASN A 127 0.06 -17.42 2.37
C ASN A 127 -0.24 -16.12 3.15
N MET A 128 -0.86 -15.12 2.53
CA MET A 128 -1.29 -13.91 3.22
C MET A 128 -2.32 -14.23 4.32
N GLY A 129 -3.27 -15.13 4.05
CA GLY A 129 -4.20 -15.64 5.05
C GLY A 129 -3.49 -16.32 6.23
N MET A 130 -2.50 -17.16 5.95
CA MET A 130 -1.68 -17.82 6.98
C MET A 130 -0.84 -16.82 7.79
N ALA A 131 -0.42 -15.72 7.18
CA ALA A 131 0.29 -14.63 7.85
C ALA A 131 -0.64 -13.71 8.69
N GLY A 132 -1.95 -13.99 8.75
CA GLY A 132 -2.93 -13.20 9.47
C GLY A 132 -3.37 -11.93 8.73
N LEU A 133 -3.21 -11.88 7.41
CA LEU A 133 -3.67 -10.83 6.51
C LEU A 133 -4.70 -11.41 5.52
N PRO A 134 -5.92 -11.77 5.98
CA PRO A 134 -6.88 -12.53 5.18
C PRO A 134 -7.59 -11.68 4.12
N TRP A 135 -7.54 -10.36 4.22
CA TRP A 135 -8.11 -9.46 3.22
C TRP A 135 -7.12 -9.29 2.08
N TRP A 136 -7.30 -10.12 1.08
CA TRP A 136 -6.45 -10.21 -0.09
C TRP A 136 -7.25 -10.08 -1.37
N THR A 137 -6.66 -9.42 -2.37
CA THR A 137 -7.19 -9.33 -3.72
C THR A 137 -6.06 -9.29 -4.75
N THR A 138 -6.41 -9.29 -6.01
CA THR A 138 -5.50 -9.18 -7.14
C THR A 138 -6.18 -8.43 -8.28
N ASP A 139 -5.42 -7.90 -9.20
CA ASP A 139 -5.94 -7.35 -10.45
C ASP A 139 -6.49 -8.48 -11.31
N ILE A 140 -7.82 -8.53 -11.44
CA ILE A 140 -8.51 -9.61 -12.18
C ILE A 140 -8.18 -9.48 -13.68
N GLY A 141 -7.48 -10.47 -14.22
CA GLY A 141 -6.98 -10.46 -15.57
C GLY A 141 -5.56 -9.89 -15.72
N GLY A 142 -4.96 -9.40 -14.61
CA GLY A 142 -3.64 -8.78 -14.57
C GLY A 142 -3.65 -7.30 -14.90
N PHE A 143 -2.61 -6.60 -14.46
CA PHE A 143 -2.42 -5.17 -14.70
C PHE A 143 -1.63 -4.94 -16.01
N HIS A 144 -0.49 -5.62 -16.16
CA HIS A 144 0.30 -5.54 -17.39
C HIS A 144 -0.26 -6.46 -18.46
N GLY A 145 -0.60 -5.91 -19.61
CA GLY A 145 -1.03 -6.69 -20.78
C GLY A 145 0.02 -7.70 -21.24
N THR A 146 -0.43 -8.76 -21.91
CA THR A 146 0.50 -9.65 -22.63
C THR A 146 1.18 -8.89 -23.76
N GLN A 147 2.48 -9.08 -23.95
CA GLN A 147 3.26 -8.43 -24.99
C GLN A 147 2.82 -8.78 -26.44
N SER A 148 1.88 -9.70 -26.60
CA SER A 148 1.24 -9.96 -27.88
C SER A 148 -0.23 -10.33 -27.68
N MET A 149 -1.11 -9.55 -28.27
CA MET A 149 -2.52 -9.91 -28.46
C MET A 149 -2.70 -11.23 -29.23
N GLU A 150 -1.64 -11.72 -29.88
CA GLU A 150 -1.63 -12.92 -30.71
C GLU A 150 -1.57 -14.24 -29.95
N ARG A 151 -1.44 -14.21 -28.61
CA ARG A 151 -1.33 -15.43 -27.78
C ARG A 151 -2.47 -15.59 -26.77
N ARG A 152 -3.63 -15.04 -27.06
CA ARG A 152 -4.84 -15.43 -26.34
C ARG A 152 -5.43 -16.66 -27.00
N PRO A 153 -5.50 -17.80 -26.32
CA PRO A 153 -6.29 -18.92 -26.81
C PRO A 153 -7.78 -18.53 -26.88
#